data_ada19613ee9d3389c060ef0a3e6070ef
#
_entry.id   ada19613ee9d3389c060ef0a3e6070ef
#
_cell.length_a   1.000
_cell.length_b   1.000
_cell.length_c   1.000
_cell.angle_alpha   90.00
_cell.angle_beta   90.00
_cell.angle_gamma   90.00
#
_symmetry.space_group_name_H-M   'P 1'
#
loop_
_entity.id
_entity.type
_entity.pdbx_description
1 polymer ?
#
loop_
_entity_poly.entity_id
_entity_poly.type
_entity_poly.pdbx_seq_one_letter_code
_entity_poly.pdbx_strand_id
1 'polypeptide(L)'
;MEIQRQSGVSSCVNSYGGEVETFAQHIIKASTVDTLKFLHDESFELRDRFPDEVACMANAHALEENTRDVIDPLISKKEACCISISTSYGAGPDQIFLDSPKAEWLWEYAQDKDVLVHIHPPLVSIGAASMQQYRLIEAVGRPFDTALSAARMIYSGVFDRYPKLKVLFVHMGGALAPVICRLDWNWELNYKNIQNPPIQKVDKNLRKPSEYFKSNIYVDTMGPSAIGLKAMIEMCGVDRVLFGTDFGPVPMSPKLHIDLVDDTIADAGDREKIFSTNTHALLRLAESAPRLVPQAA
;
A
#
# COMPACT_ATOMS: atom_id res chain seq x y z
N MET A 1 -2.76 -5.40 -20.77
CA MET A 1 -4.24 -5.30 -20.82
C MET A 1 -4.92 -6.59 -21.31
N GLU A 2 -4.51 -7.25 -22.38
CA GLU A 2 -5.21 -8.45 -22.92
C GLU A 2 -5.43 -9.56 -21.87
N ILE A 3 -4.37 -9.96 -21.14
CA ILE A 3 -4.47 -11.00 -20.09
C ILE A 3 -5.42 -10.57 -18.95
N GLN A 4 -5.44 -9.29 -18.59
CA GLN A 4 -6.34 -8.77 -17.58
C GLN A 4 -7.80 -8.86 -18.03
N ARG A 5 -8.12 -8.46 -19.27
CA ARG A 5 -9.47 -8.59 -19.86
C ARG A 5 -9.93 -10.05 -19.91
N GLN A 6 -9.07 -10.95 -20.38
CA GLN A 6 -9.36 -12.39 -20.40
C GLN A 6 -9.58 -12.99 -19.03
N SER A 7 -9.03 -12.37 -17.98
CA SER A 7 -9.22 -12.76 -16.60
C SER A 7 -10.45 -12.12 -15.93
N GLY A 8 -11.17 -11.21 -16.63
CA GLY A 8 -12.32 -10.49 -16.09
C GLY A 8 -12.01 -9.14 -15.45
N VAL A 9 -10.74 -8.64 -15.57
CA VAL A 9 -10.37 -7.30 -15.09
C VAL A 9 -10.55 -6.28 -16.20
N SER A 10 -11.51 -5.37 -16.03
CA SER A 10 -11.87 -4.35 -17.05
C SER A 10 -10.96 -3.12 -17.00
N SER A 11 -10.41 -2.79 -15.84
CA SER A 11 -9.51 -1.66 -15.68
C SER A 11 -8.56 -1.85 -14.50
N CYS A 12 -7.47 -1.10 -14.48
CA CYS A 12 -6.46 -1.19 -13.43
C CYS A 12 -5.89 0.18 -13.07
N VAL A 13 -5.31 0.25 -11.88
CA VAL A 13 -4.47 1.37 -11.46
C VAL A 13 -3.03 0.91 -11.55
N ASN A 14 -2.24 1.59 -12.40
CA ASN A 14 -0.84 1.26 -12.63
C ASN A 14 0.08 1.98 -11.63
N SER A 15 1.02 1.22 -11.08
CA SER A 15 2.05 1.69 -10.15
C SER A 15 3.35 0.93 -10.40
N TYR A 16 4.48 1.53 -10.12
CA TYR A 16 5.76 0.85 -10.17
C TYR A 16 6.12 0.11 -8.88
N GLY A 17 5.25 0.12 -7.89
CA GLY A 17 5.52 -0.51 -6.59
C GLY A 17 6.60 0.20 -5.80
N GLY A 18 6.93 -0.35 -4.63
CA GLY A 18 7.91 0.24 -3.73
C GLY A 18 9.35 0.05 -4.18
N GLU A 19 10.13 1.10 -4.02
CA GLU A 19 11.59 1.15 -4.27
C GLU A 19 12.00 0.84 -5.74
N VAL A 20 11.04 0.79 -6.66
CA VAL A 20 11.37 0.68 -8.08
C VAL A 20 12.15 1.91 -8.54
N GLU A 21 11.86 3.08 -7.97
CA GLU A 21 12.61 4.31 -8.18
C GLU A 21 14.09 4.15 -7.79
N THR A 22 14.41 3.51 -6.68
CA THR A 22 15.80 3.26 -6.27
C THR A 22 16.51 2.32 -7.24
N PHE A 23 15.81 1.27 -7.69
CA PHE A 23 16.35 0.35 -8.69
C PHE A 23 16.55 1.02 -10.05
N ALA A 24 15.54 1.75 -10.51
CA ALA A 24 15.60 2.50 -11.77
C ALA A 24 16.71 3.56 -11.71
N GLN A 25 16.83 4.28 -10.61
CA GLN A 25 17.89 5.26 -10.38
C GLN A 25 19.29 4.65 -10.51
N HIS A 26 19.48 3.43 -9.98
CA HIS A 26 20.75 2.72 -10.06
C HIS A 26 21.12 2.36 -11.52
N ILE A 27 20.12 1.99 -12.32
CA ILE A 27 20.27 1.65 -13.73
C ILE A 27 20.46 2.90 -14.57
N ILE A 28 19.58 3.89 -14.39
CA ILE A 28 19.52 5.12 -15.21
C ILE A 28 20.66 6.08 -14.80
N LYS A 29 21.15 5.98 -13.55
CA LYS A 29 22.17 6.86 -12.95
C LYS A 29 21.73 8.34 -12.93
N ALA A 30 20.46 8.56 -12.65
CA ALA A 30 19.81 9.86 -12.55
C ALA A 30 19.51 10.22 -11.09
N SER A 31 19.08 11.45 -10.85
CA SER A 31 18.54 11.85 -9.54
C SER A 31 17.18 11.13 -9.26
N THR A 32 16.76 11.07 -7.99
CA THR A 32 15.43 10.55 -7.62
C THR A 32 14.33 11.26 -8.40
N VAL A 33 14.39 12.60 -8.48
CA VAL A 33 13.43 13.43 -9.20
C VAL A 33 13.34 13.09 -10.68
N ASP A 34 14.48 12.95 -11.36
CA ASP A 34 14.50 12.64 -12.79
C ASP A 34 14.05 11.19 -13.05
N THR A 35 14.39 10.27 -12.14
CA THR A 35 13.91 8.90 -12.22
C THR A 35 12.39 8.83 -12.06
N LEU A 36 11.81 9.55 -11.10
CA LEU A 36 10.36 9.60 -10.90
C LEU A 36 9.64 10.19 -12.13
N LYS A 37 10.18 11.26 -12.73
CA LYS A 37 9.62 11.82 -13.96
C LYS A 37 9.61 10.78 -15.07
N PHE A 38 10.73 10.09 -15.29
CA PHE A 38 10.81 9.02 -16.28
C PHE A 38 9.75 7.92 -16.04
N LEU A 39 9.60 7.46 -14.80
CA LEU A 39 8.60 6.43 -14.46
C LEU A 39 7.16 6.93 -14.66
N HIS A 40 6.89 8.21 -14.40
CA HIS A 40 5.59 8.80 -14.67
C HIS A 40 5.31 8.89 -16.17
N ASP A 41 6.28 9.29 -16.98
CA ASP A 41 6.14 9.36 -18.45
C ASP A 41 5.79 7.98 -19.03
N GLU A 42 6.47 6.92 -18.60
CA GLU A 42 6.18 5.53 -18.99
C GLU A 42 4.75 5.09 -18.55
N SER A 43 4.35 5.43 -17.32
CA SER A 43 2.99 5.17 -16.82
C SER A 43 1.93 5.87 -17.67
N PHE A 44 2.16 7.13 -17.99
CA PHE A 44 1.22 7.94 -18.74
C PHE A 44 1.16 7.51 -20.20
N GLU A 45 2.26 7.08 -20.80
CA GLU A 45 2.23 6.46 -22.13
C GLU A 45 1.34 5.22 -22.14
N LEU A 46 1.41 4.37 -21.11
CA LEU A 46 0.51 3.22 -20.98
C LEU A 46 -0.96 3.65 -20.87
N ARG A 47 -1.27 4.64 -20.01
CA ARG A 47 -2.62 5.20 -19.86
C ARG A 47 -3.13 5.77 -21.21
N ASP A 48 -2.32 6.54 -21.90
CA ASP A 48 -2.72 7.19 -23.15
C ASP A 48 -3.00 6.18 -24.27
N ARG A 49 -2.38 5.00 -24.19
CA ARG A 49 -2.70 3.85 -25.08
C ARG A 49 -3.99 3.13 -24.68
N PHE A 50 -4.39 3.21 -23.41
CA PHE A 50 -5.57 2.53 -22.87
C PHE A 50 -6.35 3.45 -21.92
N PRO A 51 -6.86 4.60 -22.42
CA PRO A 51 -7.40 5.66 -21.57
C PRO A 51 -8.64 5.27 -20.76
N ASP A 52 -9.40 4.30 -21.28
CA ASP A 52 -10.62 3.79 -20.62
C ASP A 52 -10.34 2.63 -19.64
N GLU A 53 -9.08 2.19 -19.52
CA GLU A 53 -8.75 0.97 -18.78
C GLU A 53 -7.64 1.19 -17.77
N VAL A 54 -6.79 2.21 -17.92
CA VAL A 54 -5.62 2.43 -17.07
C VAL A 54 -5.70 3.79 -16.39
N ALA A 55 -5.68 3.78 -15.06
CA ALA A 55 -5.37 4.94 -14.25
C ALA A 55 -3.93 4.82 -13.70
N CYS A 56 -3.32 5.95 -13.32
CA CYS A 56 -1.95 5.97 -12.84
C CYS A 56 -1.85 6.47 -11.40
N MET A 57 -0.86 5.97 -10.68
CA MET A 57 -0.40 6.53 -9.41
C MET A 57 0.74 7.52 -9.65
N ALA A 58 0.89 8.48 -8.75
CA ALA A 58 2.08 9.31 -8.65
C ALA A 58 3.09 8.65 -7.72
N ASN A 59 4.23 8.20 -8.24
CA ASN A 59 5.29 7.64 -7.41
C ASN A 59 6.07 8.76 -6.73
N ALA A 60 6.37 8.61 -5.44
CA ALA A 60 7.14 9.56 -4.64
C ALA A 60 8.18 8.85 -3.79
N HIS A 61 9.21 9.56 -3.39
CA HIS A 61 10.17 9.09 -2.39
C HIS A 61 9.83 9.74 -1.04
N ALA A 62 9.26 8.97 -0.12
CA ALA A 62 8.72 9.52 1.13
C ALA A 62 9.72 10.31 1.98
N LEU A 63 11.02 9.99 1.89
CA LEU A 63 12.06 10.63 2.67
C LEU A 63 12.73 11.84 1.97
N GLU A 64 12.30 12.16 0.75
CA GLU A 64 12.84 13.25 -0.07
C GLU A 64 11.73 14.24 -0.45
N GLU A 65 11.63 15.34 0.32
CA GLU A 65 10.56 16.34 0.15
C GLU A 65 10.56 17.01 -1.24
N ASN A 66 11.71 17.09 -1.90
CA ASN A 66 11.81 17.64 -3.26
C ASN A 66 11.02 16.83 -4.30
N THR A 67 10.62 15.59 -3.99
CA THR A 67 9.71 14.79 -4.84
C THR A 67 8.28 15.32 -4.83
N ARG A 68 7.92 16.19 -3.88
CA ARG A 68 6.65 16.92 -3.87
C ARG A 68 6.43 17.72 -5.15
N ASP A 69 7.47 18.36 -5.66
CA ASP A 69 7.38 19.17 -6.89
C ASP A 69 7.06 18.31 -8.13
N VAL A 70 7.36 17.02 -8.06
CA VAL A 70 7.02 16.07 -9.13
C VAL A 70 5.57 15.60 -9.03
N ILE A 71 5.09 15.29 -7.82
CA ILE A 71 3.76 14.70 -7.64
C ILE A 71 2.63 15.75 -7.57
N ASP A 72 2.89 16.96 -7.05
CA ASP A 72 1.84 17.97 -6.86
C ASP A 72 1.12 18.36 -8.17
N PRO A 73 1.78 18.59 -9.29
CA PRO A 73 1.11 18.82 -10.57
C PRO A 73 0.17 17.68 -10.98
N LEU A 74 0.60 16.42 -10.77
CA LEU A 74 -0.14 15.23 -11.16
C LEU A 74 -1.41 15.04 -10.31
N ILE A 75 -1.27 15.22 -8.99
CA ILE A 75 -2.39 15.10 -8.05
C ILE A 75 -3.37 16.28 -8.19
N SER A 76 -2.85 17.51 -8.32
CA SER A 76 -3.68 18.70 -8.43
C SER A 76 -4.51 18.74 -9.71
N LYS A 77 -3.97 18.23 -10.82
CA LYS A 77 -4.68 18.12 -12.12
C LYS A 77 -5.50 16.83 -12.24
N LYS A 78 -5.47 15.95 -11.24
CA LYS A 78 -6.10 14.61 -11.27
C LYS A 78 -5.56 13.70 -12.39
N GLU A 79 -4.33 13.90 -12.80
CA GLU A 79 -3.63 13.03 -13.76
C GLU A 79 -3.20 11.72 -13.10
N ALA A 80 -2.95 11.75 -11.77
CA ALA A 80 -2.75 10.58 -10.93
C ALA A 80 -3.84 10.50 -9.86
N CYS A 81 -4.30 9.27 -9.54
CA CYS A 81 -5.43 9.04 -8.64
C CYS A 81 -5.01 8.85 -7.17
N CYS A 82 -3.77 8.51 -6.90
CA CYS A 82 -3.19 8.35 -5.56
C CYS A 82 -1.67 8.45 -5.61
N ILE A 83 -1.01 8.40 -4.46
CA ILE A 83 0.46 8.43 -4.34
C ILE A 83 0.95 7.02 -4.02
N SER A 84 2.04 6.57 -4.67
CA SER A 84 2.70 5.29 -4.39
C SER A 84 4.09 5.51 -3.81
N ILE A 85 4.40 4.82 -2.70
CA ILE A 85 5.68 4.88 -1.99
C ILE A 85 6.14 3.51 -1.51
N SER A 86 7.40 3.41 -1.08
CA SER A 86 7.93 2.22 -0.42
C SER A 86 7.58 2.16 1.07
N THR A 87 7.48 0.94 1.66
CA THR A 87 7.37 0.74 3.12
C THR A 87 8.62 1.18 3.87
N SER A 88 9.77 1.14 3.21
CA SER A 88 11.08 1.48 3.77
C SER A 88 12.08 1.79 2.67
N TYR A 89 13.18 2.41 3.02
CA TYR A 89 14.24 2.84 2.11
C TYR A 89 15.61 2.42 2.63
N GLY A 90 16.51 2.00 1.74
CA GLY A 90 17.82 1.47 2.10
C GLY A 90 17.77 0.01 2.51
N ALA A 91 18.85 -0.50 3.08
CA ALA A 91 19.00 -1.91 3.43
C ALA A 91 19.79 -2.13 4.72
N GLY A 92 19.54 -3.26 5.38
CA GLY A 92 20.28 -3.66 6.59
C GLY A 92 20.07 -2.69 7.75
N PRO A 93 21.15 -2.34 8.48
CA PRO A 93 21.06 -1.46 9.65
C PRO A 93 20.72 0.00 9.30
N ASP A 94 20.95 0.41 8.06
CA ASP A 94 20.70 1.78 7.58
C ASP A 94 19.29 1.94 6.96
N GLN A 95 18.44 0.90 7.03
CA GLN A 95 17.07 0.93 6.53
C GLN A 95 16.22 1.93 7.33
N ILE A 96 15.57 2.85 6.64
CA ILE A 96 14.73 3.91 7.21
C ILE A 96 13.28 3.62 6.88
N PHE A 97 12.43 3.68 7.90
CA PHE A 97 11.00 3.43 7.79
C PHE A 97 10.18 4.73 7.79
N LEU A 98 8.89 4.60 7.53
CA LEU A 98 7.95 5.69 7.29
C LEU A 98 7.55 6.50 8.55
N ASP A 99 7.99 6.07 9.73
CA ASP A 99 7.90 6.85 10.97
C ASP A 99 9.02 7.90 11.12
N SER A 100 9.94 7.97 10.14
CA SER A 100 11.00 8.96 10.09
C SER A 100 10.43 10.38 9.99
N PRO A 101 11.00 11.36 10.71
CA PRO A 101 10.64 12.77 10.55
C PRO A 101 10.77 13.28 9.11
N LYS A 102 11.59 12.64 8.28
CA LYS A 102 11.74 12.99 6.87
C LYS A 102 10.49 12.71 6.04
N ALA A 103 9.58 11.85 6.51
CA ALA A 103 8.35 11.52 5.83
C ALA A 103 7.14 12.43 6.23
N GLU A 104 7.30 13.30 7.22
CA GLU A 104 6.19 14.13 7.74
C GLU A 104 5.57 15.01 6.67
N TRP A 105 6.36 15.57 5.74
CA TRP A 105 5.86 16.37 4.62
C TRP A 105 4.81 15.62 3.78
N LEU A 106 5.01 14.32 3.60
CA LEU A 106 4.12 13.50 2.78
C LEU A 106 2.79 13.24 3.49
N TRP A 107 2.82 13.02 4.80
CA TRP A 107 1.60 12.81 5.59
C TRP A 107 0.73 14.07 5.64
N GLU A 108 1.35 15.22 5.87
CA GLU A 108 0.69 16.52 5.79
C GLU A 108 0.10 16.74 4.39
N TYR A 109 0.91 16.59 3.36
CA TYR A 109 0.49 16.76 1.96
C TYR A 109 -0.68 15.82 1.59
N ALA A 110 -0.57 14.54 1.91
CA ALA A 110 -1.59 13.56 1.54
C ALA A 110 -2.92 13.82 2.27
N GLN A 111 -2.87 14.22 3.55
CA GLN A 111 -4.05 14.60 4.32
C GLN A 111 -4.70 15.87 3.76
N ASP A 112 -3.92 16.90 3.47
CA ASP A 112 -4.41 18.19 2.98
C ASP A 112 -5.03 18.08 1.59
N LYS A 113 -4.44 17.27 0.73
CA LYS A 113 -4.96 16.98 -0.61
C LYS A 113 -6.08 15.91 -0.59
N ASP A 114 -6.38 15.31 0.55
CA ASP A 114 -7.31 14.18 0.69
C ASP A 114 -7.02 13.06 -0.33
N VAL A 115 -5.76 12.64 -0.43
CA VAL A 115 -5.29 11.63 -1.39
C VAL A 115 -4.81 10.37 -0.67
N LEU A 116 -5.14 9.20 -1.21
CA LEU A 116 -4.66 7.91 -0.70
C LEU A 116 -3.15 7.78 -0.92
N VAL A 117 -2.45 7.24 0.07
CA VAL A 117 -1.06 6.79 -0.07
C VAL A 117 -1.03 5.25 -0.15
N HIS A 118 -0.68 4.73 -1.31
CA HIS A 118 -0.42 3.33 -1.56
C HIS A 118 1.01 3.00 -1.12
N ILE A 119 1.17 2.00 -0.25
CA ILE A 119 2.44 1.66 0.39
C ILE A 119 2.81 0.22 0.02
N HIS A 120 3.86 0.08 -0.77
CA HIS A 120 4.33 -1.20 -1.30
C HIS A 120 5.70 -1.58 -0.73
N PRO A 121 5.97 -2.85 -0.37
CA PRO A 121 7.27 -3.26 0.15
C PRO A 121 8.38 -3.14 -0.90
N PRO A 122 9.62 -2.83 -0.46
CA PRO A 122 10.77 -2.70 -1.35
C PRO A 122 11.21 -4.03 -1.94
N LEU A 123 12.05 -3.97 -2.96
CA LEU A 123 12.71 -5.16 -3.52
C LEU A 123 13.67 -5.81 -2.51
N VAL A 124 14.31 -4.99 -1.67
CA VAL A 124 15.19 -5.44 -0.59
C VAL A 124 14.52 -5.17 0.75
N SER A 125 13.79 -6.17 1.25
CA SER A 125 13.04 -6.08 2.50
C SER A 125 13.92 -6.25 3.74
N ILE A 126 13.32 -5.99 4.91
CA ILE A 126 13.94 -6.28 6.20
C ILE A 126 14.45 -7.73 6.27
N GLY A 127 15.64 -7.93 6.81
CA GLY A 127 16.22 -9.27 6.99
C GLY A 127 16.66 -9.95 5.69
N ALA A 128 16.72 -9.25 4.57
CA ALA A 128 17.06 -9.80 3.26
C ALA A 128 18.37 -10.59 3.26
N ALA A 129 19.35 -10.21 4.06
CA ALA A 129 20.62 -10.95 4.18
C ALA A 129 20.43 -12.41 4.62
N SER A 130 19.42 -12.69 5.42
CA SER A 130 19.07 -14.03 5.90
C SER A 130 18.07 -14.78 4.99
N MET A 131 17.60 -14.15 3.92
CA MET A 131 16.52 -14.63 3.06
C MET A 131 16.95 -14.82 1.60
N GLN A 132 18.25 -14.97 1.35
CA GLN A 132 18.81 -15.08 -0.01
C GLN A 132 18.43 -16.37 -0.75
N GLN A 133 17.94 -17.38 -0.03
CA GLN A 133 17.54 -18.67 -0.59
C GLN A 133 16.02 -18.83 -0.57
N TYR A 134 15.52 -19.75 -1.39
CA TYR A 134 14.11 -20.21 -1.40
C TYR A 134 13.09 -19.09 -1.68
N ARG A 135 13.50 -17.99 -2.27
CA ARG A 135 12.66 -16.81 -2.52
C ARG A 135 12.00 -16.24 -1.23
N LEU A 136 12.69 -16.36 -0.11
CA LEU A 136 12.14 -15.90 1.18
C LEU A 136 12.02 -14.39 1.27
N ILE A 137 12.76 -13.63 0.47
CA ILE A 137 12.60 -12.17 0.39
C ILE A 137 11.16 -11.83 0.00
N GLU A 138 10.63 -12.47 -1.06
CA GLU A 138 9.27 -12.25 -1.52
C GLU A 138 8.23 -12.87 -0.59
N ALA A 139 8.45 -14.13 -0.18
CA ALA A 139 7.46 -14.91 0.56
C ALA A 139 7.32 -14.49 2.04
N VAL A 140 8.39 -14.01 2.66
CA VAL A 140 8.46 -13.69 4.08
C VAL A 140 8.89 -12.24 4.30
N GLY A 141 10.00 -11.82 3.70
CA GLY A 141 10.60 -10.51 3.94
C GLY A 141 9.66 -9.35 3.62
N ARG A 142 9.06 -9.33 2.43
CA ARG A 142 8.12 -8.26 2.04
C ARG A 142 6.88 -8.17 2.92
N PRO A 143 6.17 -9.27 3.27
CA PRO A 143 5.08 -9.21 4.23
C PRO A 143 5.49 -8.66 5.61
N PHE A 144 6.68 -9.03 6.10
CA PHE A 144 7.18 -8.52 7.37
C PHE A 144 7.62 -7.05 7.30
N ASP A 145 8.19 -6.61 6.17
CA ASP A 145 8.53 -5.19 5.96
C ASP A 145 7.27 -4.31 6.02
N THR A 146 6.20 -4.73 5.34
CA THR A 146 4.89 -4.08 5.39
C THR A 146 4.35 -4.01 6.82
N ALA A 147 4.36 -5.13 7.54
CA ALA A 147 3.87 -5.18 8.92
C ALA A 147 4.68 -4.30 9.87
N LEU A 148 6.00 -4.29 9.72
CA LEU A 148 6.88 -3.46 10.55
C LEU A 148 6.65 -1.98 10.26
N SER A 149 6.57 -1.59 9.00
CA SER A 149 6.31 -0.20 8.61
C SER A 149 4.99 0.30 9.19
N ALA A 150 3.91 -0.46 9.05
CA ALA A 150 2.62 -0.11 9.63
C ALA A 150 2.65 0.00 11.16
N ALA A 151 3.28 -0.96 11.84
CA ALA A 151 3.43 -0.94 13.30
C ALA A 151 4.22 0.30 13.77
N ARG A 152 5.29 0.66 13.06
CA ARG A 152 6.10 1.86 13.36
C ARG A 152 5.28 3.13 13.14
N MET A 153 4.54 3.27 12.04
CA MET A 153 3.66 4.42 11.81
C MET A 153 2.59 4.55 12.91
N ILE A 154 2.00 3.44 13.35
CA ILE A 154 1.04 3.44 14.45
C ILE A 154 1.71 3.91 15.75
N TYR A 155 2.75 3.24 16.20
CA TYR A 155 3.39 3.51 17.49
C TYR A 155 4.06 4.89 17.57
N SER A 156 4.53 5.42 16.44
CA SER A 156 5.07 6.79 16.38
C SER A 156 4.00 7.87 16.38
N GLY A 157 2.70 7.50 16.32
CA GLY A 157 1.56 8.41 16.34
C GLY A 157 1.36 9.19 15.03
N VAL A 158 1.78 8.66 13.89
CA VAL A 158 1.54 9.29 12.57
C VAL A 158 0.05 9.53 12.36
N PHE A 159 -0.78 8.53 12.60
CA PHE A 159 -2.24 8.63 12.39
C PHE A 159 -2.96 9.52 13.41
N ASP A 160 -2.34 9.83 14.55
CA ASP A 160 -2.89 10.78 15.52
C ASP A 160 -2.53 12.22 15.15
N ARG A 161 -1.34 12.43 14.57
CA ARG A 161 -0.95 13.73 14.02
C ARG A 161 -1.70 14.04 12.73
N TYR A 162 -1.99 13.01 11.93
CA TYR A 162 -2.69 13.14 10.63
C TYR A 162 -3.96 12.27 10.63
N PRO A 163 -5.01 12.64 11.37
CA PRO A 163 -6.18 11.78 11.62
C PRO A 163 -7.04 11.52 10.37
N LYS A 164 -6.90 12.33 9.32
CA LYS A 164 -7.59 12.13 8.03
C LYS A 164 -6.72 11.42 6.98
N LEU A 165 -5.47 11.11 7.32
CA LEU A 165 -4.58 10.38 6.42
C LEU A 165 -5.16 9.02 6.09
N LYS A 166 -5.16 8.67 4.80
CA LYS A 166 -5.60 7.37 4.27
C LYS A 166 -4.40 6.65 3.69
N VAL A 167 -4.14 5.43 4.14
CA VAL A 167 -3.05 4.59 3.63
C VAL A 167 -3.56 3.23 3.21
N LEU A 168 -3.04 2.70 2.12
CA LEU A 168 -3.27 1.33 1.65
C LEU A 168 -1.98 0.54 1.82
N PHE A 169 -1.97 -0.42 2.73
CA PHE A 169 -0.91 -1.42 2.80
C PHE A 169 -1.28 -2.61 1.93
N VAL A 170 -0.48 -2.86 0.90
CA VAL A 170 -0.72 -3.94 -0.07
C VAL A 170 -0.48 -5.34 0.51
N HIS A 171 -0.78 -6.35 -0.27
CA HIS A 171 -0.57 -7.77 0.05
C HIS A 171 -1.31 -8.20 1.32
N MET A 172 -2.61 -7.88 1.39
CA MET A 172 -3.45 -8.11 2.58
C MET A 172 -2.84 -7.50 3.85
N GLY A 173 -2.13 -6.35 3.73
CA GLY A 173 -1.43 -5.75 4.86
C GLY A 173 -0.21 -6.57 5.33
N GLY A 174 0.31 -7.47 4.49
CA GLY A 174 1.47 -8.29 4.83
C GLY A 174 1.19 -9.25 5.99
N ALA A 175 2.02 -9.19 7.02
CA ALA A 175 1.88 -10.03 8.22
C ALA A 175 1.07 -9.36 9.36
N LEU A 176 0.26 -8.33 9.08
CA LEU A 176 -0.42 -7.55 10.13
C LEU A 176 -1.51 -8.34 10.86
N ALA A 177 -2.37 -9.06 10.12
CA ALA A 177 -3.47 -9.79 10.74
C ALA A 177 -3.02 -10.74 11.88
N PRO A 178 -2.01 -11.59 11.72
CA PRO A 178 -1.57 -12.48 12.80
C PRO A 178 -0.85 -11.76 13.96
N VAL A 179 -0.32 -10.55 13.75
CA VAL A 179 0.43 -9.84 14.79
C VAL A 179 -0.36 -8.73 15.49
N ILE A 180 -1.53 -8.34 15.00
CA ILE A 180 -2.27 -7.20 15.53
C ILE A 180 -2.63 -7.35 17.01
N CYS A 181 -3.03 -8.54 17.45
CA CYS A 181 -3.33 -8.80 18.85
C CYS A 181 -2.10 -8.63 19.75
N ARG A 182 -0.90 -8.92 19.25
CA ARG A 182 0.34 -8.70 20.00
C ARG A 182 0.71 -7.23 20.05
N LEU A 183 0.41 -6.46 19.01
CA LEU A 183 0.60 -5.01 19.03
C LEU A 183 -0.34 -4.38 20.08
N ASP A 184 -1.61 -4.74 20.09
CA ASP A 184 -2.57 -4.27 21.09
C ASP A 184 -2.13 -4.63 22.50
N TRP A 185 -1.75 -5.88 22.72
CA TRP A 185 -1.30 -6.37 24.02
C TRP A 185 -0.03 -5.63 24.48
N ASN A 186 0.94 -5.45 23.61
CA ASN A 186 2.16 -4.71 23.92
C ASN A 186 1.86 -3.25 24.29
N TRP A 187 0.94 -2.61 23.56
CA TRP A 187 0.49 -1.25 23.88
C TRP A 187 -0.18 -1.18 25.27
N GLU A 188 -1.05 -2.13 25.60
CA GLU A 188 -1.68 -2.22 26.94
C GLU A 188 -0.64 -2.44 28.07
N LEU A 189 0.37 -3.25 27.83
CA LEU A 189 1.44 -3.49 28.79
C LEU A 189 2.24 -2.23 29.11
N ASN A 190 2.50 -1.40 28.13
CA ASN A 190 3.20 -0.13 28.32
C ASN A 190 2.47 0.83 29.25
N TYR A 191 1.15 0.75 29.34
CA TYR A 191 0.35 1.55 30.27
C TYR A 191 0.27 0.98 31.68
N LYS A 192 0.59 -0.30 31.88
CA LYS A 192 0.46 -0.99 33.17
C LYS A 192 1.75 -1.01 34.01
N ASN A 193 2.71 -0.13 33.73
CA ASN A 193 3.96 0.00 34.52
C ASN A 193 4.75 -1.30 34.69
N ILE A 194 4.88 -2.11 33.67
CA ILE A 194 5.81 -3.23 33.69
C ILE A 194 7.22 -2.65 33.66
N GLN A 195 7.85 -2.62 34.81
CA GLN A 195 9.26 -2.22 34.98
C GLN A 195 10.14 -3.29 34.35
N ASN A 196 10.48 -3.13 33.10
CA ASN A 196 11.48 -3.92 32.45
C ASN A 196 12.46 -2.97 31.71
N PRO A 197 13.54 -2.56 32.36
CA PRO A 197 14.60 -1.87 31.65
C PRO A 197 15.24 -2.86 30.65
N PRO A 198 15.58 -2.48 29.41
CA PRO A 198 15.74 -1.12 28.91
C PRO A 198 14.63 -0.66 27.92
N ILE A 199 13.43 -1.24 27.94
CA ILE A 199 12.38 -0.83 26.99
C ILE A 199 11.81 0.50 27.47
N GLN A 200 12.30 1.58 26.90
CA GLN A 200 11.71 2.89 27.08
C GLN A 200 10.32 2.88 26.38
N LYS A 201 9.31 3.38 27.09
CA LYS A 201 8.03 3.69 26.48
C LYS A 201 8.26 4.82 25.47
N VAL A 202 8.21 4.48 24.19
CA VAL A 202 8.39 5.41 23.07
C VAL A 202 7.16 5.53 22.19
N ASP A 203 6.13 4.72 22.45
CA ASP A 203 4.87 4.78 21.73
C ASP A 203 4.16 6.11 22.02
N LYS A 204 3.72 6.75 20.93
CA LYS A 204 3.06 8.06 20.94
C LYS A 204 1.59 7.98 20.52
N ASN A 205 1.14 6.78 20.13
CA ASN A 205 -0.23 6.57 19.68
C ASN A 205 -1.25 6.66 20.82
N LEU A 206 -2.39 7.26 20.51
CA LEU A 206 -3.47 7.54 21.48
C LEU A 206 -4.49 6.42 21.56
N ARG A 207 -4.58 5.56 20.53
CA ARG A 207 -5.55 4.47 20.41
C ARG A 207 -4.82 3.12 20.32
N LYS A 208 -5.54 2.03 20.57
CA LYS A 208 -5.01 0.68 20.32
C LYS A 208 -4.62 0.52 18.85
N PRO A 209 -3.53 -0.19 18.55
CA PRO A 209 -3.11 -0.44 17.18
C PRO A 209 -4.22 -0.94 16.25
N SER A 210 -5.08 -1.85 16.71
CA SER A 210 -6.20 -2.38 15.91
C SER A 210 -7.25 -1.33 15.53
N GLU A 211 -7.40 -0.25 16.28
CA GLU A 211 -8.42 0.77 16.01
C GLU A 211 -8.09 1.61 14.77
N TYR A 212 -6.81 1.74 14.40
CA TYR A 212 -6.41 2.47 13.20
C TYR A 212 -6.81 1.77 11.90
N PHE A 213 -6.99 0.46 11.95
CA PHE A 213 -7.52 -0.32 10.82
C PHE A 213 -8.98 -0.02 10.50
N LYS A 214 -9.71 0.54 11.45
CA LYS A 214 -11.11 0.97 11.24
C LYS A 214 -11.25 2.44 10.84
N SER A 215 -10.14 3.17 10.69
CA SER A 215 -10.16 4.61 10.36
C SER A 215 -9.22 5.01 9.22
N ASN A 216 -7.95 4.71 9.33
CA ASN A 216 -6.89 5.23 8.46
C ASN A 216 -6.36 4.22 7.45
N ILE A 217 -6.41 2.91 7.79
CA ILE A 217 -5.71 1.85 7.07
C ILE A 217 -6.68 1.07 6.18
N TYR A 218 -6.27 0.88 4.94
CA TYR A 218 -6.89 0.05 3.91
C TYR A 218 -5.92 -1.07 3.54
N VAL A 219 -6.45 -2.14 2.95
CA VAL A 219 -5.67 -3.27 2.45
C VAL A 219 -6.20 -3.73 1.10
N ASP A 220 -5.44 -4.55 0.38
CA ASP A 220 -5.88 -5.17 -0.86
C ASP A 220 -6.11 -6.68 -0.71
N THR A 221 -6.52 -7.33 -1.81
CA THR A 221 -6.76 -8.78 -1.88
C THR A 221 -5.56 -9.57 -2.40
N MET A 222 -4.42 -8.93 -2.68
CA MET A 222 -3.25 -9.62 -3.19
C MET A 222 -2.64 -10.55 -2.13
N GLY A 223 -2.46 -11.80 -2.51
CA GLY A 223 -2.04 -12.89 -1.63
C GLY A 223 -3.16 -13.94 -1.53
N PRO A 224 -3.18 -15.02 -2.35
CA PRO A 224 -4.33 -15.92 -2.52
C PRO A 224 -4.58 -16.79 -1.28
N SER A 225 -5.13 -16.20 -0.23
CA SER A 225 -5.45 -16.84 1.04
C SER A 225 -6.85 -16.45 1.54
N ALA A 226 -7.79 -17.38 1.48
CA ALA A 226 -9.15 -17.17 2.02
C ALA A 226 -9.11 -16.87 3.54
N ILE A 227 -8.20 -17.47 4.29
CA ILE A 227 -8.02 -17.22 5.72
C ILE A 227 -7.49 -15.78 5.92
N GLY A 228 -6.50 -15.36 5.13
CA GLY A 228 -5.96 -14.01 5.18
C GLY A 228 -7.02 -12.96 4.86
N LEU A 229 -7.79 -13.14 3.79
CA LEU A 229 -8.85 -12.22 3.40
C LEU A 229 -9.93 -12.08 4.48
N LYS A 230 -10.41 -13.20 5.06
CA LYS A 230 -11.37 -13.17 6.17
C LYS A 230 -10.82 -12.45 7.40
N ALA A 231 -9.56 -12.73 7.77
CA ALA A 231 -8.92 -12.08 8.91
C ALA A 231 -8.80 -10.55 8.70
N MET A 232 -8.46 -10.12 7.49
CA MET A 232 -8.36 -8.69 7.18
C MET A 232 -9.73 -8.01 7.20
N ILE A 233 -10.77 -8.64 6.64
CA ILE A 233 -12.14 -8.10 6.69
C ILE A 233 -12.63 -7.98 8.14
N GLU A 234 -12.37 -8.97 8.99
CA GLU A 234 -12.73 -8.89 10.40
C GLU A 234 -11.98 -7.75 11.11
N MET A 235 -10.73 -7.53 10.76
CA MET A 235 -9.89 -6.49 11.37
C MET A 235 -10.28 -5.08 10.93
N CYS A 236 -10.45 -4.84 9.63
CA CYS A 236 -10.66 -3.48 9.09
C CYS A 236 -12.08 -3.20 8.59
N GLY A 237 -12.89 -4.23 8.36
CA GLY A 237 -14.19 -4.12 7.69
C GLY A 237 -14.07 -4.22 6.17
N VAL A 238 -15.12 -4.73 5.52
CA VAL A 238 -15.16 -4.94 4.06
C VAL A 238 -14.98 -3.63 3.28
N ASP A 239 -15.46 -2.51 3.80
CA ASP A 239 -15.38 -1.18 3.17
C ASP A 239 -13.92 -0.64 3.07
N ARG A 240 -12.94 -1.37 3.62
CA ARG A 240 -11.51 -1.02 3.62
C ARG A 240 -10.65 -2.04 2.88
N VAL A 241 -11.27 -2.96 2.17
CA VAL A 241 -10.57 -3.94 1.34
C VAL A 241 -10.75 -3.57 -0.13
N LEU A 242 -9.66 -3.41 -0.87
CA LEU A 242 -9.64 -3.10 -2.29
C LEU A 242 -9.19 -4.31 -3.09
N PHE A 243 -9.67 -4.42 -4.32
CA PHE A 243 -9.20 -5.46 -5.22
C PHE A 243 -7.79 -5.13 -5.73
N GLY A 244 -6.84 -6.02 -5.53
CA GLY A 244 -5.46 -5.92 -5.99
C GLY A 244 -4.90 -7.27 -6.42
N THR A 245 -4.08 -7.31 -7.46
CA THR A 245 -3.54 -8.53 -8.05
C THR A 245 -2.01 -8.59 -8.13
N ASP A 246 -1.35 -7.44 -8.03
CA ASP A 246 0.11 -7.30 -8.28
C ASP A 246 0.53 -7.88 -9.65
N PHE A 247 -0.39 -7.82 -10.64
CA PHE A 247 -0.17 -8.38 -11.96
C PHE A 247 0.85 -7.55 -12.74
N GLY A 248 1.82 -8.25 -13.29
CA GLY A 248 2.95 -7.69 -14.04
C GLY A 248 4.22 -8.35 -13.55
N PRO A 249 4.77 -7.92 -12.39
CA PRO A 249 5.93 -8.57 -11.77
C PRO A 249 5.61 -10.01 -11.30
N VAL A 250 4.38 -10.23 -10.83
CA VAL A 250 3.90 -11.56 -10.44
C VAL A 250 3.19 -12.20 -11.63
N PRO A 251 3.75 -13.26 -12.25
CA PRO A 251 3.20 -13.87 -13.46
C PRO A 251 2.06 -14.85 -13.13
N MET A 252 1.18 -14.47 -12.22
CA MET A 252 -0.01 -15.24 -11.85
C MET A 252 -1.24 -14.61 -12.49
N SER A 253 -2.18 -15.44 -12.95
CA SER A 253 -3.41 -14.91 -13.55
C SER A 253 -4.20 -14.07 -12.54
N PRO A 254 -4.65 -12.86 -12.90
CA PRO A 254 -5.56 -12.06 -12.07
C PRO A 254 -6.83 -12.81 -11.64
N LYS A 255 -7.25 -13.80 -12.43
CA LYS A 255 -8.40 -14.67 -12.12
C LYS A 255 -8.29 -15.35 -10.76
N LEU A 256 -7.09 -15.69 -10.30
CA LEU A 256 -6.89 -16.29 -8.97
C LEU A 256 -7.41 -15.39 -7.83
N HIS A 257 -7.24 -14.08 -7.98
CA HIS A 257 -7.70 -13.12 -6.98
C HIS A 257 -9.20 -12.86 -7.09
N ILE A 258 -9.77 -12.94 -8.30
CA ILE A 258 -11.22 -12.88 -8.52
C ILE A 258 -11.88 -14.09 -7.88
N ASP A 259 -11.41 -15.30 -8.20
CA ASP A 259 -11.94 -16.54 -7.64
C ASP A 259 -11.80 -16.55 -6.10
N LEU A 260 -10.70 -16.03 -5.56
CA LEU A 260 -10.53 -15.90 -4.11
C LEU A 260 -11.66 -15.08 -3.46
N VAL A 261 -12.01 -13.93 -4.04
CA VAL A 261 -13.07 -13.08 -3.51
C VAL A 261 -14.43 -13.77 -3.68
N ASP A 262 -14.72 -14.32 -4.85
CA ASP A 262 -15.99 -14.98 -5.15
C ASP A 262 -16.23 -16.21 -4.25
N ASP A 263 -15.21 -17.02 -4.04
CA ASP A 263 -15.28 -18.23 -3.21
C ASP A 263 -15.31 -17.93 -1.70
N THR A 264 -14.77 -16.77 -1.29
CA THR A 264 -14.59 -16.44 0.13
C THR A 264 -15.74 -15.60 0.67
N ILE A 265 -16.28 -14.68 -0.14
CA ILE A 265 -17.26 -13.67 0.27
C ILE A 265 -18.64 -14.06 -0.28
N ALA A 266 -19.53 -14.48 0.61
CA ALA A 266 -20.85 -14.95 0.23
C ALA A 266 -21.79 -13.80 -0.21
N ASP A 267 -21.72 -12.64 0.43
CA ASP A 267 -22.57 -11.49 0.13
C ASP A 267 -22.15 -10.80 -1.17
N ALA A 268 -23.07 -10.64 -2.11
CA ALA A 268 -22.80 -10.04 -3.41
C ALA A 268 -22.47 -8.53 -3.31
N GLY A 269 -23.10 -7.84 -2.37
CA GLY A 269 -22.82 -6.41 -2.12
C GLY A 269 -21.42 -6.19 -1.57
N ASP A 270 -20.97 -7.09 -0.71
CA ASP A 270 -19.60 -7.03 -0.18
C ASP A 270 -18.55 -7.38 -1.25
N ARG A 271 -18.86 -8.33 -2.16
CA ARG A 271 -17.98 -8.57 -3.33
C ARG A 271 -17.89 -7.32 -4.22
N GLU A 272 -19.02 -6.68 -4.53
CA GLU A 272 -19.06 -5.45 -5.33
C GLU A 272 -18.25 -4.32 -4.68
N LYS A 273 -18.31 -4.19 -3.35
CA LYS A 273 -17.47 -3.22 -2.61
C LYS A 273 -16.00 -3.50 -2.85
N ILE A 274 -15.56 -4.74 -2.67
CA ILE A 274 -14.14 -5.14 -2.84
C ILE A 274 -13.70 -4.91 -4.28
N PHE A 275 -14.48 -5.38 -5.25
CA PHE A 275 -14.08 -5.32 -6.66
C PHE A 275 -14.08 -3.89 -7.24
N SER A 276 -14.95 -3.00 -6.74
CA SER A 276 -15.20 -1.74 -7.44
C SER A 276 -15.48 -0.56 -6.49
N THR A 277 -16.56 -0.62 -5.71
CA THR A 277 -17.12 0.55 -5.02
C THR A 277 -16.13 1.20 -4.07
N ASN A 278 -15.36 0.42 -3.30
CA ASN A 278 -14.38 0.95 -2.36
C ASN A 278 -13.27 1.72 -3.09
N THR A 279 -12.79 1.18 -4.21
CA THR A 279 -11.74 1.82 -5.01
C THR A 279 -12.23 3.14 -5.60
N HIS A 280 -13.44 3.17 -6.18
CA HIS A 280 -14.03 4.39 -6.72
C HIS A 280 -14.27 5.47 -5.65
N ALA A 281 -14.71 5.09 -4.46
CA ALA A 281 -14.93 6.02 -3.36
C ALA A 281 -13.63 6.59 -2.79
N LEU A 282 -12.55 5.82 -2.85
CA LEU A 282 -11.27 6.15 -2.21
C LEU A 282 -10.31 6.89 -3.15
N LEU A 283 -10.25 6.47 -4.42
CA LEU A 283 -9.36 7.06 -5.41
C LEU A 283 -10.02 8.28 -6.08
N ARG A 284 -9.21 9.26 -6.42
CA ARG A 284 -9.63 10.43 -7.18
C ARG A 284 -9.70 10.13 -8.69
N LEU A 285 -10.44 9.11 -9.04
CA LEU A 285 -10.68 8.78 -10.43
C LEU A 285 -11.52 9.89 -11.08
N ALA A 286 -11.21 10.24 -12.32
CA ALA A 286 -12.05 11.13 -13.09
C ALA A 286 -13.46 10.53 -13.21
N GLU A 287 -14.52 11.37 -13.29
CA GLU A 287 -15.90 10.89 -13.48
C GLU A 287 -16.07 10.04 -14.75
N SER A 288 -15.18 10.23 -15.73
CA SER A 288 -15.08 9.44 -16.95
C SER A 288 -14.24 8.16 -16.82
N ALA A 289 -13.61 7.92 -15.65
CA ALA A 289 -12.85 6.70 -15.46
C ALA A 289 -13.77 5.48 -15.56
N PRO A 290 -13.32 4.40 -16.19
CA PRO A 290 -14.13 3.21 -16.35
C PRO A 290 -14.55 2.69 -14.99
N ARG A 291 -15.81 2.31 -14.85
CA ARG A 291 -16.25 1.58 -13.68
C ARG A 291 -15.47 0.27 -13.63
N LEU A 292 -14.70 0.07 -12.56
CA LEU A 292 -13.98 -1.17 -12.27
C LEU A 292 -15.01 -2.28 -11.94
N VAL A 293 -15.75 -2.73 -12.92
CA VAL A 293 -16.77 -3.77 -12.73
C VAL A 293 -16.30 -5.03 -13.45
N PRO A 294 -16.17 -6.18 -12.80
CA PRO A 294 -16.09 -7.43 -13.51
C PRO A 294 -17.35 -7.56 -14.40
N GLN A 295 -17.18 -7.78 -15.69
CA GLN A 295 -18.32 -8.17 -16.51
C GLN A 295 -18.85 -9.47 -15.92
N ALA A 296 -20.11 -9.46 -15.50
CA ALA A 296 -20.80 -10.67 -15.13
C ALA A 296 -20.70 -11.66 -16.30
N ALA A 297 -20.14 -12.84 -16.03
CA ALA A 297 -20.04 -13.93 -16.97
C ALA A 297 -21.41 -14.47 -17.35
#